data_5788c2b4566f321b7f15dffb6d26483e
#
_entry.id   5788c2b4566f321b7f15dffb6d26483e
#
_cell.length_a   1.000
_cell.length_b   1.000
_cell.length_c   1.000
_cell.angle_alpha   90.00
_cell.angle_beta   90.00
_cell.angle_gamma   90.00
#
_symmetry.space_group_name_H-M   'P 1'
#
loop_
_entity.id
_entity.type
_entity.pdbx_description
1 polymer ?
#
loop_
_entity_poly.entity_id
_entity_poly.type
_entity_poly.pdbx_seq_one_letter_code
_entity_poly.pdbx_strand_id
1 'polypeptide(L)'
;KLVKNVMTGSENASPSEKSDSCNLTQDDCTQDALPQGFRFAGVTCGIKPSGNPDLSLIVSDQPVVAAGVYTQNQVVAAPVVLSRSRTPSETIRAVVTNSGNANACTGDRGMQDATEMCDLVAEIVGCQPENVLVMSTGIIGQHLPMDCVRKGIRDAFQQIEPTHAGFLRSAEAIRTTDKNRKTVTTQ
;
A
#
# COMPACT_ATOMS: atom_id res chain seq x y z
N LYS A 1 -5.01 1.47 -8.24
CA LYS A 1 -4.18 2.12 -9.27
C LYS A 1 -2.74 2.05 -8.84
N LEU A 2 -1.87 1.54 -9.72
CA LEU A 2 -0.47 1.19 -9.53
C LEU A 2 0.38 2.33 -8.97
N VAL A 3 1.23 2.03 -8.02
CA VAL A 3 2.43 2.83 -7.70
C VAL A 3 3.52 2.35 -8.65
N LYS A 4 3.99 3.21 -9.57
CA LYS A 4 5.14 2.95 -10.42
C LYS A 4 6.36 3.62 -9.81
N ASN A 5 7.36 2.87 -9.42
CA ASN A 5 8.70 3.40 -9.20
C ASN A 5 9.37 3.60 -10.55
N VAL A 6 9.78 4.83 -10.85
CA VAL A 6 10.63 5.15 -12.00
C VAL A 6 11.99 5.56 -11.47
N MET A 7 12.98 4.71 -11.65
CA MET A 7 14.38 5.13 -11.59
C MET A 7 14.85 5.40 -13.02
N THR A 8 15.33 6.61 -13.28
CA THR A 8 15.92 7.00 -14.57
C THR A 8 17.41 6.77 -14.55
N GLY A 9 17.86 5.82 -15.37
CA GLY A 9 19.23 5.77 -15.86
C GLY A 9 19.18 6.04 -17.38
N SER A 10 19.91 7.05 -17.85
CA SER A 10 20.01 7.41 -19.24
C SER A 10 20.93 6.45 -19.99
N GLU A 11 20.47 5.91 -21.13
CA GLU A 11 21.29 5.76 -22.34
C GLU A 11 20.45 5.34 -23.55
N ASN A 12 20.79 5.91 -24.70
CA ASN A 12 20.13 5.82 -25.99
C ASN A 12 20.27 4.45 -26.66
N ALA A 13 19.18 3.88 -27.15
CA ALA A 13 19.18 2.93 -28.28
C ALA A 13 17.84 2.94 -29.02
N SER A 14 17.92 2.95 -30.34
CA SER A 14 16.82 3.03 -31.31
C SER A 14 15.86 1.84 -31.29
N PRO A 15 14.61 2.00 -31.76
CA PRO A 15 13.60 0.96 -31.65
C PRO A 15 13.65 0.01 -32.84
N SER A 16 13.64 -1.30 -32.58
CA SER A 16 13.16 -2.33 -33.51
C SER A 16 11.92 -2.97 -32.90
N GLU A 17 10.80 -2.79 -33.60
CA GLU A 17 9.51 -3.39 -33.27
C GLU A 17 9.59 -4.92 -33.25
N LYS A 18 9.25 -5.52 -32.12
CA LYS A 18 8.64 -6.86 -32.06
C LYS A 18 7.59 -6.85 -30.96
N SER A 19 6.33 -7.01 -31.39
CA SER A 19 5.19 -7.25 -30.54
C SER A 19 5.29 -8.65 -29.92
N ASP A 20 5.95 -8.76 -28.77
CA ASP A 20 5.83 -9.95 -27.94
C ASP A 20 4.67 -9.76 -26.99
N SER A 21 3.61 -10.52 -27.22
CA SER A 21 2.51 -10.72 -26.29
C SER A 21 3.07 -11.34 -25.02
N CYS A 22 3.28 -10.53 -23.99
CA CYS A 22 3.73 -10.97 -22.68
C CYS A 22 2.63 -11.82 -22.02
N ASN A 23 2.67 -13.12 -22.20
CA ASN A 23 1.96 -14.08 -21.37
C ASN A 23 2.65 -14.14 -20.00
N LEU A 24 2.29 -13.22 -19.10
CA LEU A 24 2.69 -13.28 -17.70
C LEU A 24 1.98 -14.45 -17.04
N THR A 25 2.65 -15.58 -16.93
CA THR A 25 2.25 -16.70 -16.09
C THR A 25 2.45 -16.34 -14.62
N GLN A 26 1.59 -16.84 -13.78
CA GLN A 26 1.17 -16.36 -12.46
C GLN A 26 2.23 -16.40 -11.33
N ASP A 27 3.50 -16.80 -11.52
CA ASP A 27 4.45 -17.05 -10.43
C ASP A 27 5.94 -16.73 -10.73
N ASP A 28 6.25 -15.76 -11.59
CA ASP A 28 7.64 -15.43 -11.93
C ASP A 28 8.35 -14.41 -11.00
N CYS A 29 7.86 -14.19 -9.79
CA CYS A 29 8.61 -13.43 -8.79
C CYS A 29 9.56 -14.38 -8.05
N THR A 30 10.80 -14.46 -8.48
CA THR A 30 11.85 -15.14 -7.73
C THR A 30 12.13 -14.41 -6.41
N GLN A 31 12.48 -15.15 -5.36
CA GLN A 31 12.76 -14.62 -4.02
C GLN A 31 13.85 -13.53 -4.04
N ASP A 32 14.71 -13.54 -5.05
CA ASP A 32 15.85 -12.65 -5.23
C ASP A 32 15.48 -11.28 -5.86
N ALA A 33 14.23 -11.10 -6.29
CA ALA A 33 13.77 -9.89 -6.97
C ALA A 33 13.06 -8.88 -6.06
N LEU A 34 12.99 -9.12 -4.75
CA LEU A 34 12.37 -8.17 -3.82
C LEU A 34 13.26 -6.94 -3.59
N PRO A 35 12.67 -5.73 -3.50
CA PRO A 35 13.42 -4.54 -3.16
C PRO A 35 14.03 -4.70 -1.77
N GLN A 36 15.34 -4.51 -1.67
CA GLN A 36 16.07 -4.58 -0.41
C GLN A 36 15.70 -3.41 0.51
N GLY A 37 15.73 -3.64 1.82
CA GLY A 37 15.42 -2.62 2.81
C GLY A 37 13.93 -2.39 3.01
N PHE A 38 13.06 -3.26 2.46
CA PHE A 38 11.62 -3.23 2.69
C PHE A 38 11.13 -4.49 3.38
N ARG A 39 10.17 -4.31 4.27
CA ARG A 39 9.46 -5.38 4.98
C ARG A 39 7.97 -5.29 4.70
N PHE A 40 7.31 -6.44 4.65
CA PHE A 40 5.94 -6.56 4.20
C PHE A 40 5.11 -7.39 5.17
N ALA A 41 3.86 -6.99 5.39
CA ALA A 41 2.87 -7.79 6.09
C ALA A 41 1.49 -7.65 5.43
N GLY A 42 0.70 -8.71 5.52
CA GLY A 42 -0.71 -8.69 5.19
C GLY A 42 -1.46 -9.56 6.20
N VAL A 43 -2.45 -8.98 6.86
CA VAL A 43 -3.23 -9.63 7.92
C VAL A 43 -4.72 -9.50 7.70
N THR A 44 -5.49 -10.35 8.38
CA THR A 44 -6.94 -10.24 8.51
C THR A 44 -7.25 -9.52 9.82
N CYS A 45 -7.89 -8.37 9.77
CA CYS A 45 -8.31 -7.64 10.97
C CYS A 45 -9.84 -7.52 11.12
N GLY A 46 -10.60 -7.98 10.15
CA GLY A 46 -12.06 -8.06 10.23
C GLY A 46 -12.81 -6.89 9.58
N ILE A 47 -12.18 -6.19 8.64
CA ILE A 47 -12.85 -5.19 7.79
C ILE A 47 -13.69 -5.89 6.73
N LYS A 48 -13.15 -6.95 6.12
CA LYS A 48 -13.87 -7.78 5.14
C LYS A 48 -14.72 -8.85 5.83
N PRO A 49 -16.04 -8.91 5.54
CA PRO A 49 -16.88 -9.97 6.10
C PRO A 49 -16.45 -11.38 5.67
N SER A 50 -15.71 -11.49 4.56
CA SER A 50 -15.24 -12.79 4.04
C SER A 50 -14.13 -13.44 4.88
N GLY A 51 -13.52 -12.71 5.82
CA GLY A 51 -12.36 -13.19 6.58
C GLY A 51 -11.04 -13.22 5.77
N ASN A 52 -11.04 -12.74 4.54
CA ASN A 52 -9.81 -12.60 3.75
C ASN A 52 -8.90 -11.50 4.33
N PRO A 53 -7.59 -11.54 4.06
CA PRO A 53 -6.69 -10.47 4.45
C PRO A 53 -7.18 -9.11 3.97
N ASP A 54 -7.11 -8.11 4.85
CA ASP A 54 -7.74 -6.81 4.63
C ASP A 54 -6.93 -5.60 5.14
N LEU A 55 -5.75 -5.87 5.72
CA LEU A 55 -4.81 -4.82 6.09
C LEU A 55 -3.39 -5.21 5.69
N SER A 56 -2.73 -4.33 4.94
CA SER A 56 -1.35 -4.44 4.48
C SER A 56 -0.50 -3.36 5.14
N LEU A 57 0.71 -3.73 5.54
CA LEU A 57 1.74 -2.82 6.02
C LEU A 57 3.04 -3.05 5.27
N ILE A 58 3.60 -1.98 4.72
CA ILE A 58 4.92 -1.95 4.08
C ILE A 58 5.77 -0.95 4.86
N VAL A 59 6.95 -1.37 5.30
CA VAL A 59 7.88 -0.52 6.06
C VAL A 59 9.24 -0.55 5.39
N SER A 60 9.83 0.63 5.23
CA SER A 60 11.22 0.78 4.80
C SER A 60 12.14 0.89 6.01
N ASP A 61 13.29 0.24 5.96
CA ASP A 61 14.31 0.30 7.01
C ASP A 61 14.98 1.68 7.12
N GLN A 62 14.97 2.45 6.02
CA GLN A 62 15.50 3.81 5.93
C GLN A 62 14.45 4.74 5.31
N PRO A 63 14.56 6.06 5.48
CA PRO A 63 13.77 7.02 4.73
C PRO A 63 13.93 6.82 3.22
N VAL A 64 12.82 6.87 2.48
CA VAL A 64 12.80 6.66 1.02
C VAL A 64 12.04 7.77 0.32
N VAL A 65 12.41 7.99 -0.94
CA VAL A 65 11.68 8.88 -1.84
C VAL A 65 10.34 8.26 -2.20
N ALA A 66 9.27 9.04 -2.08
CA ALA A 66 7.95 8.66 -2.52
C ALA A 66 7.30 9.76 -3.36
N ALA A 67 6.63 9.37 -4.42
CA ALA A 67 5.80 10.22 -5.26
C ALA A 67 4.45 9.55 -5.52
N GLY A 68 3.38 10.33 -5.62
CA GLY A 68 2.04 9.84 -5.85
C GLY A 68 1.39 10.48 -7.06
N VAL A 69 0.57 9.71 -7.78
CA VAL A 69 -0.38 10.22 -8.76
C VAL A 69 -1.79 10.01 -8.21
N TYR A 70 -2.58 11.07 -8.26
CA TYR A 70 -3.87 11.11 -7.58
C TYR A 70 -5.00 11.42 -8.55
N THR A 71 -6.22 11.02 -8.16
CA THR A 71 -7.41 11.31 -8.94
C THR A 71 -7.66 12.82 -9.05
N GLN A 72 -8.22 13.24 -10.19
CA GLN A 72 -8.72 14.60 -10.40
C GLN A 72 -10.23 14.72 -10.08
N ASN A 73 -10.85 13.66 -9.55
CA ASN A 73 -12.24 13.67 -9.15
C ASN A 73 -12.47 14.71 -8.04
N GLN A 74 -13.62 15.40 -8.06
CA GLN A 74 -13.99 16.38 -7.04
C GLN A 74 -14.31 15.70 -5.69
N VAL A 75 -14.88 14.51 -5.71
CA VAL A 75 -15.16 13.72 -4.51
C VAL A 75 -13.95 12.85 -4.21
N VAL A 76 -13.16 13.26 -3.23
CA VAL A 76 -11.88 12.65 -2.89
C VAL A 76 -11.96 11.98 -1.53
N ALA A 77 -11.50 10.74 -1.43
CA ALA A 77 -11.44 9.99 -0.18
C ALA A 77 -10.39 10.57 0.78
N ALA A 78 -10.64 10.50 2.09
CA ALA A 78 -9.75 11.01 3.12
C ALA A 78 -8.29 10.50 2.99
N PRO A 79 -8.03 9.19 2.76
CA PRO A 79 -6.66 8.70 2.56
C PRO A 79 -5.95 9.33 1.36
N VAL A 80 -6.70 9.65 0.29
CA VAL A 80 -6.13 10.32 -0.89
C VAL A 80 -5.73 11.75 -0.58
N VAL A 81 -6.57 12.49 0.15
CA VAL A 81 -6.27 13.87 0.58
C VAL A 81 -5.03 13.89 1.44
N LEU A 82 -4.96 13.00 2.45
CA LEU A 82 -3.85 12.93 3.39
C LEU A 82 -2.53 12.53 2.70
N SER A 83 -2.53 11.47 1.90
CA SER A 83 -1.32 11.01 1.20
C SER A 83 -0.85 12.00 0.13
N ARG A 84 -1.78 12.71 -0.53
CA ARG A 84 -1.44 13.79 -1.47
C ARG A 84 -0.69 14.94 -0.78
N SER A 85 -1.08 15.33 0.42
CA SER A 85 -0.43 16.40 1.17
C SER A 85 0.99 16.02 1.64
N ARG A 86 1.33 14.73 1.63
CA ARG A 86 2.62 14.17 2.08
C ARG A 86 3.56 13.80 0.94
N THR A 87 3.13 13.95 -0.32
CA THR A 87 3.95 13.59 -1.48
C THR A 87 4.04 14.73 -2.50
N PRO A 88 5.18 14.89 -3.21
CA PRO A 88 6.40 14.09 -3.11
C PRO A 88 7.13 14.29 -1.79
N SER A 89 7.89 13.27 -1.34
CA SER A 89 8.67 13.31 -0.10
C SER A 89 9.90 12.43 -0.22
N GLU A 90 10.97 12.78 0.52
CA GLU A 90 12.21 12.00 0.60
C GLU A 90 12.35 11.26 1.94
N THR A 91 11.32 11.31 2.78
CA THR A 91 11.40 10.83 4.17
C THR A 91 10.37 9.77 4.52
N ILE A 92 9.68 9.20 3.54
CA ILE A 92 8.65 8.19 3.80
C ILE A 92 9.28 6.92 4.39
N ARG A 93 8.62 6.38 5.42
CA ARG A 93 9.03 5.18 6.16
C ARG A 93 8.04 4.03 6.04
N ALA A 94 6.76 4.32 5.84
CA ALA A 94 5.75 3.27 5.77
C ALA A 94 4.57 3.62 4.87
N VAL A 95 3.89 2.57 4.41
CA VAL A 95 2.58 2.64 3.76
C VAL A 95 1.65 1.66 4.45
N VAL A 96 0.53 2.14 4.98
CA VAL A 96 -0.55 1.31 5.51
C VAL A 96 -1.73 1.34 4.55
N THR A 97 -2.26 0.14 4.22
CA THR A 97 -3.38 0.03 3.28
C THR A 97 -4.44 -0.89 3.87
N ASN A 98 -5.67 -0.43 3.97
CA ASN A 98 -6.79 -1.32 4.23
C ASN A 98 -7.63 -1.58 2.98
N SER A 99 -8.25 -2.75 2.93
CA SER A 99 -9.23 -3.12 1.90
C SER A 99 -10.54 -3.60 2.53
N GLY A 100 -11.63 -3.49 1.76
CA GLY A 100 -13.00 -3.75 2.24
C GLY A 100 -13.78 -2.47 2.56
N ASN A 101 -13.09 -1.37 2.86
CA ASN A 101 -13.67 -0.06 3.12
C ASN A 101 -12.78 1.03 2.50
N ALA A 102 -13.35 1.94 1.72
CA ALA A 102 -12.62 2.96 0.97
C ALA A 102 -12.32 4.23 1.78
N ASN A 103 -12.95 4.38 2.96
CA ASN A 103 -12.91 5.61 3.74
C ASN A 103 -13.18 6.87 2.86
N ALA A 104 -14.19 6.75 2.02
CA ALA A 104 -14.63 7.78 1.09
C ALA A 104 -16.05 8.22 1.43
N CYS A 105 -16.36 9.50 1.27
CA CYS A 105 -17.62 10.12 1.66
C CYS A 105 -17.93 9.95 3.16
N THR A 106 -16.91 10.05 4.00
CA THR A 106 -16.99 9.82 5.46
C THR A 106 -16.76 11.09 6.28
N GLY A 107 -16.62 12.25 5.61
CA GLY A 107 -16.48 13.55 6.25
C GLY A 107 -15.24 13.67 7.15
N ASP A 108 -15.33 14.53 8.16
CA ASP A 108 -14.24 14.83 9.09
C ASP A 108 -13.77 13.56 9.86
N ARG A 109 -14.70 12.69 10.21
CA ARG A 109 -14.38 11.43 10.86
C ARG A 109 -13.48 10.56 10.01
N GLY A 110 -13.75 10.48 8.69
CA GLY A 110 -12.87 9.71 7.79
C GLY A 110 -11.45 10.27 7.73
N MET A 111 -11.29 11.59 7.84
CA MET A 111 -9.98 12.23 7.93
C MET A 111 -9.29 11.91 9.26
N GLN A 112 -10.01 11.93 10.37
CA GLN A 112 -9.51 11.53 11.68
C GLN A 112 -9.06 10.07 11.67
N ASP A 113 -9.90 9.16 11.13
CA ASP A 113 -9.58 7.73 11.01
C ASP A 113 -8.31 7.51 10.17
N ALA A 114 -8.16 8.20 9.03
CA ALA A 114 -6.97 8.10 8.19
C ALA A 114 -5.72 8.64 8.88
N THR A 115 -5.84 9.74 9.62
CA THR A 115 -4.74 10.33 10.41
C THR A 115 -4.32 9.37 11.52
N GLU A 116 -5.27 8.82 12.27
CA GLU A 116 -5.00 7.86 13.33
C GLU A 116 -4.29 6.60 12.83
N MET A 117 -4.62 6.11 11.64
CA MET A 117 -3.88 4.99 11.02
C MET A 117 -2.39 5.33 10.84
N CYS A 118 -2.10 6.54 10.39
CA CYS A 118 -0.72 7.00 10.22
C CYS A 118 0.00 7.18 11.56
N ASP A 119 -0.68 7.77 12.54
CA ASP A 119 -0.12 8.01 13.87
C ASP A 119 0.28 6.70 14.56
N LEU A 120 -0.61 5.70 14.51
CA LEU A 120 -0.34 4.36 15.06
C LEU A 120 0.85 3.66 14.38
N VAL A 121 0.94 3.76 13.05
CA VAL A 121 2.07 3.18 12.32
C VAL A 121 3.36 3.93 12.64
N ALA A 122 3.30 5.26 12.70
CA ALA A 122 4.46 6.08 13.03
C ALA A 122 5.00 5.78 14.43
N GLU A 123 4.12 5.66 15.43
CA GLU A 123 4.48 5.26 16.80
C GLU A 123 5.21 3.92 16.83
N ILE A 124 4.67 2.91 16.14
CA ILE A 124 5.22 1.55 16.14
C ILE A 124 6.54 1.46 15.35
N VAL A 125 6.64 2.18 14.22
CA VAL A 125 7.84 2.18 13.35
C VAL A 125 8.94 3.08 13.92
N GLY A 126 8.60 4.03 14.79
CA GLY A 126 9.53 5.01 15.34
C GLY A 126 9.87 6.12 14.34
N CYS A 127 8.86 6.69 13.67
CA CYS A 127 9.03 7.80 12.74
C CYS A 127 7.98 8.90 12.98
N GLN A 128 8.02 9.98 12.22
CA GLN A 128 6.99 11.01 12.30
C GLN A 128 5.74 10.58 11.51
N PRO A 129 4.52 10.98 11.93
CA PRO A 129 3.28 10.66 11.22
C PRO A 129 3.27 11.08 9.74
N GLU A 130 3.94 12.17 9.41
CA GLU A 130 4.08 12.69 8.04
C GLU A 130 4.88 11.75 7.14
N ASN A 131 5.67 10.85 7.72
CA ASN A 131 6.49 9.86 7.00
C ASN A 131 5.72 8.56 6.72
N VAL A 132 4.42 8.53 7.01
CA VAL A 132 3.53 7.39 6.74
C VAL A 132 2.50 7.78 5.70
N LEU A 133 2.33 6.94 4.67
CA LEU A 133 1.26 7.08 3.70
C LEU A 133 0.11 6.12 4.04
N VAL A 134 -1.12 6.54 3.77
CA VAL A 134 -2.31 5.73 4.00
C VAL A 134 -3.09 5.54 2.70
N MET A 135 -3.62 4.32 2.51
CA MET A 135 -4.47 3.97 1.37
C MET A 135 -5.66 3.16 1.86
N SER A 136 -6.82 3.35 1.24
CA SER A 136 -8.03 2.58 1.52
C SER A 136 -8.76 2.24 0.23
N THR A 137 -9.34 1.04 0.17
CA THR A 137 -10.14 0.62 -0.98
C THR A 137 -11.30 -0.26 -0.54
N GLY A 138 -12.45 -0.14 -1.19
CA GLY A 138 -13.63 -0.96 -0.91
C GLY A 138 -14.94 -0.15 -0.90
N ILE A 139 -15.79 -0.41 0.08
CA ILE A 139 -17.12 0.19 0.21
C ILE A 139 -16.99 1.68 0.54
N ILE A 140 -17.83 2.49 -0.10
CA ILE A 140 -17.91 3.96 0.06
C ILE A 140 -19.05 4.29 1.03
N GLY A 141 -18.91 5.37 1.80
CA GLY A 141 -19.96 5.91 2.66
C GLY A 141 -20.12 5.22 4.02
N GLN A 142 -19.17 4.37 4.38
CA GLN A 142 -19.12 3.72 5.69
C GLN A 142 -17.86 4.13 6.44
N HIS A 143 -17.98 4.35 7.75
CA HIS A 143 -16.83 4.61 8.61
C HIS A 143 -15.99 3.37 8.79
N LEU A 144 -14.69 3.54 8.96
CA LEU A 144 -13.76 2.44 9.27
C LEU A 144 -14.09 1.85 10.64
N PRO A 145 -14.04 0.52 10.79
CA PRO A 145 -14.11 -0.15 12.10
C PRO A 145 -12.76 0.00 12.81
N MET A 146 -12.50 1.17 13.41
CA MET A 146 -11.18 1.53 13.91
C MET A 146 -10.64 0.57 14.98
N ASP A 147 -11.47 -0.10 15.76
CA ASP A 147 -11.00 -1.14 16.70
C ASP A 147 -10.33 -2.31 15.98
N CYS A 148 -10.92 -2.75 14.84
CA CYS A 148 -10.31 -3.76 13.98
C CYS A 148 -9.02 -3.25 13.35
N VAL A 149 -9.02 -2.01 12.86
CA VAL A 149 -7.86 -1.38 12.22
C VAL A 149 -6.69 -1.23 13.20
N ARG A 150 -6.94 -0.74 14.42
CA ARG A 150 -5.93 -0.61 15.49
C ARG A 150 -5.27 -1.95 15.82
N LYS A 151 -6.08 -3.00 15.96
CA LYS A 151 -5.59 -4.35 16.17
C LYS A 151 -4.78 -4.83 14.98
N GLY A 152 -5.33 -4.66 13.77
CA GLY A 152 -4.68 -5.08 12.53
C GLY A 152 -3.32 -4.45 12.28
N ILE A 153 -3.16 -3.15 12.58
CA ILE A 153 -1.86 -2.47 12.46
C ILE A 153 -0.82 -3.10 13.40
N ARG A 154 -1.19 -3.38 14.64
CA ARG A 154 -0.28 -4.05 15.61
C ARG A 154 0.06 -5.47 15.18
N ASP A 155 -0.93 -6.25 14.76
CA ASP A 155 -0.76 -7.62 14.29
C ASP A 155 0.12 -7.65 13.01
N ALA A 156 -0.07 -6.71 12.09
CA ALA A 156 0.74 -6.58 10.89
C ALA A 156 2.21 -6.30 11.22
N PHE A 157 2.47 -5.39 12.16
CA PHE A 157 3.84 -5.07 12.55
C PHE A 157 4.55 -6.25 13.24
N GLN A 158 3.82 -7.05 14.01
CA GLN A 158 4.38 -8.28 14.63
C GLN A 158 4.75 -9.36 13.60
N GLN A 159 4.07 -9.36 12.44
CA GLN A 159 4.24 -10.35 11.38
C GLN A 159 5.04 -9.81 10.18
N ILE A 160 5.59 -8.59 10.29
CA ILE A 160 6.28 -7.94 9.19
C ILE A 160 7.62 -8.61 8.92
N GLU A 161 7.90 -8.93 7.66
CA GLU A 161 9.11 -9.64 7.28
C GLU A 161 9.62 -9.23 5.87
N PRO A 162 10.94 -9.32 5.62
CA PRO A 162 11.53 -8.99 4.32
C PRO A 162 11.53 -10.20 3.38
N THR A 163 10.43 -10.98 3.32
CA THR A 163 10.36 -12.22 2.58
C THR A 163 9.35 -12.14 1.43
N HIS A 164 9.52 -12.99 0.43
CA HIS A 164 8.55 -13.14 -0.66
C HIS A 164 7.16 -13.53 -0.12
N ALA A 165 7.09 -14.36 0.93
CA ALA A 165 5.83 -14.71 1.57
C ALA A 165 5.14 -13.48 2.20
N GLY A 166 5.88 -12.62 2.90
CA GLY A 166 5.37 -11.34 3.42
C GLY A 166 4.86 -10.43 2.31
N PHE A 167 5.63 -10.29 1.21
CA PHE A 167 5.23 -9.53 0.03
C PHE A 167 3.92 -10.05 -0.58
N LEU A 168 3.78 -11.36 -0.75
CA LEU A 168 2.57 -11.97 -1.28
C LEU A 168 1.36 -11.77 -0.35
N ARG A 169 1.54 -11.86 0.98
CA ARG A 169 0.46 -11.56 1.94
C ARG A 169 0.05 -10.09 1.88
N SER A 170 1.01 -9.18 1.78
CA SER A 170 0.74 -7.75 1.60
C SER A 170 -0.07 -7.49 0.31
N ALA A 171 0.33 -8.09 -0.81
CA ALA A 171 -0.38 -7.97 -2.09
C ALA A 171 -1.80 -8.57 -2.03
N GLU A 172 -2.01 -9.67 -1.29
CA GLU A 172 -3.35 -10.25 -1.09
C GLU A 172 -4.24 -9.35 -0.24
N ALA A 173 -3.68 -8.73 0.79
CA ALA A 173 -4.43 -7.90 1.72
C ALA A 173 -5.02 -6.62 1.10
N ILE A 174 -4.45 -6.10 0.03
CA ILE A 174 -4.97 -4.92 -0.68
C ILE A 174 -6.02 -5.27 -1.75
N ARG A 175 -6.25 -6.53 -2.02
CA ARG A 175 -7.14 -7.00 -3.07
C ARG A 175 -8.61 -6.86 -2.66
N THR A 176 -9.48 -6.46 -3.58
CA THR A 176 -10.94 -6.37 -3.38
C THR A 176 -11.70 -7.28 -4.34
N THR A 177 -11.98 -6.83 -5.55
CA THR A 177 -12.76 -7.53 -6.57
C THR A 177 -11.92 -8.25 -7.61
N ASP A 178 -10.62 -8.03 -7.63
CA ASP A 178 -9.71 -8.74 -8.54
C ASP A 178 -9.71 -10.24 -8.25
N LYS A 179 -9.91 -11.05 -9.30
CA LYS A 179 -9.94 -12.52 -9.17
C LYS A 179 -8.55 -13.07 -8.82
N ASN A 180 -7.51 -12.47 -9.37
CA ASN A 180 -6.14 -12.92 -9.20
C ASN A 180 -5.27 -11.80 -8.60
N ARG A 181 -4.28 -12.17 -7.82
CA ARG A 181 -3.21 -11.29 -7.38
C ARG A 181 -2.36 -10.88 -8.60
N LYS A 182 -1.98 -9.60 -8.66
CA LYS A 182 -1.13 -9.06 -9.72
C LYS A 182 0.11 -8.48 -9.07
N THR A 183 1.23 -9.13 -9.26
CA THR A 183 2.53 -8.69 -8.75
C THR A 183 3.57 -8.76 -9.85
N VAL A 184 4.48 -7.81 -9.89
CA VAL A 184 5.65 -7.80 -10.77
C VAL A 184 6.81 -7.15 -10.03
N THR A 185 7.98 -7.76 -10.15
CA THR A 185 9.25 -7.17 -9.72
C THR A 185 10.18 -7.13 -10.92
N THR A 186 10.93 -6.04 -11.06
CA THR A 186 11.92 -5.85 -12.13
C THR A 186 13.25 -5.46 -11.49
N GLN A 187 14.34 -5.90 -12.08
CA GLN A 187 15.70 -5.45 -11.78
C GLN A 187 16.13 -4.40 -12.79
#